data_a1c0e2b5bb9ffd1f1b38224d6ff6e04d
#
_entry.id   a1c0e2b5bb9ffd1f1b38224d6ff6e04d
#
_cell.length_a   1.000
_cell.length_b   1.000
_cell.length_c   1.000
_cell.angle_alpha   90.00
_cell.angle_beta   90.00
_cell.angle_gamma   90.00
#
_symmetry.space_group_name_H-M   'P 1'
#
loop_
_entity.id
_entity.type
_entity.pdbx_description
1 polymer ?
#
loop_
_entity_poly.entity_id
_entity_poly.type
_entity_poly.pdbx_seq_one_letter_code
_entity_poly.pdbx_strand_id
1 'polypeptide(L)'
;MSAIFTDRGVSAEQAAMAASLIGAALIVGRLGSGYLLDYFFAPRVAILFYGATTLGLAMLWAGRSGTPALAASFLVGLGMGAEVETMGYMISRYFGLRAFGTAFGLAFGAFMLAGAAGVLLMGEGYDRFHSYNVPLAGFCGAMVLALLLLSRLGPYRYGVTREVSPPLEPVQVSSGA
;
A
#
# COMPACT_ATOMS: atom_id res chain seq x y z
N MET A 1 8.21 -7.48 -12.16
CA MET A 1 9.46 -6.72 -11.95
C MET A 1 10.65 -7.37 -12.62
N SER A 2 10.91 -8.69 -12.47
CA SER A 2 12.03 -9.36 -13.12
C SER A 2 12.06 -9.14 -14.64
N ALA A 3 10.94 -9.23 -15.33
CA ALA A 3 10.84 -9.03 -16.78
C ALA A 3 11.33 -7.64 -17.23
N ILE A 4 11.06 -6.58 -16.48
CA ILE A 4 11.52 -5.21 -16.76
C ILE A 4 13.05 -5.12 -16.65
N PHE A 5 13.64 -5.80 -15.67
CA PHE A 5 15.09 -5.82 -15.49
C PHE A 5 15.79 -6.63 -16.58
N THR A 6 15.23 -7.79 -16.95
CA THR A 6 15.77 -8.62 -18.03
C THR A 6 15.74 -7.90 -19.39
N ASP A 7 14.65 -7.21 -19.71
CA ASP A 7 14.49 -6.43 -20.94
C ASP A 7 15.51 -5.27 -21.04
N ARG A 8 15.95 -4.75 -19.90
CA ARG A 8 16.96 -3.68 -19.81
C ARG A 8 18.40 -4.18 -19.69
N GLY A 9 18.64 -5.47 -19.93
CA GLY A 9 20.00 -6.06 -19.89
C GLY A 9 20.63 -6.12 -18.50
N VAL A 10 19.80 -6.06 -17.43
CA VAL A 10 20.25 -6.18 -16.05
C VAL A 10 20.59 -7.65 -15.76
N SER A 11 21.68 -7.92 -15.06
CA SER A 11 22.09 -9.30 -14.73
C SER A 11 21.04 -10.01 -13.86
N ALA A 12 20.97 -11.34 -14.00
CA ALA A 12 20.06 -12.17 -13.19
C ALA A 12 20.30 -11.99 -11.68
N GLU A 13 21.53 -11.75 -11.26
CA GLU A 13 21.90 -11.48 -9.88
C GLU A 13 21.29 -10.15 -9.37
N GLN A 14 21.37 -9.10 -10.16
CA GLN A 14 20.76 -7.80 -9.81
C GLN A 14 19.23 -7.88 -9.80
N ALA A 15 18.62 -8.65 -10.69
CA ALA A 15 17.18 -8.88 -10.69
C ALA A 15 16.73 -9.66 -9.43
N ALA A 16 17.51 -10.67 -9.00
CA ALA A 16 17.28 -11.39 -7.76
C ALA A 16 17.45 -10.51 -6.53
N MET A 17 18.48 -9.65 -6.51
CA MET A 17 18.70 -8.67 -5.45
C MET A 17 17.54 -7.67 -5.34
N ALA A 18 17.04 -7.15 -6.47
CA ALA A 18 15.89 -6.28 -6.51
C ALA A 18 14.63 -6.96 -5.94
N ALA A 19 14.38 -8.23 -6.28
CA ALA A 19 13.27 -8.99 -5.73
C ALA A 19 13.39 -9.19 -4.20
N SER A 20 14.58 -9.48 -3.71
CA SER A 20 14.86 -9.62 -2.27
C SER A 20 14.65 -8.29 -1.53
N LEU A 21 15.08 -7.17 -2.13
CA LEU A 21 14.86 -5.82 -1.58
C LEU A 21 13.37 -5.47 -1.50
N ILE A 22 12.57 -5.83 -2.51
CA ILE A 22 11.11 -5.66 -2.47
C ILE A 22 10.54 -6.44 -1.28
N GLY A 23 10.93 -7.70 -1.09
CA GLY A 23 10.47 -8.52 0.04
C GLY A 23 10.85 -7.94 1.40
N ALA A 24 12.09 -7.48 1.56
CA ALA A 24 12.53 -6.83 2.80
C ALA A 24 11.78 -5.50 3.04
N ALA A 25 11.64 -4.68 1.99
CA ALA A 25 10.92 -3.41 2.06
C ALA A 25 9.43 -3.60 2.38
N LEU A 26 8.79 -4.67 1.90
CA LEU A 26 7.41 -5.02 2.21
C LEU A 26 7.24 -5.24 3.73
N ILE A 27 8.16 -5.96 4.38
CA ILE A 27 8.12 -6.16 5.83
C ILE A 27 8.28 -4.82 6.56
N VAL A 28 9.27 -4.02 6.15
CA VAL A 28 9.50 -2.68 6.73
C VAL A 28 8.29 -1.77 6.51
N GLY A 29 7.70 -1.79 5.32
CA GLY A 29 6.51 -1.03 4.97
C GLY A 29 5.31 -1.42 5.84
N ARG A 30 5.10 -2.73 6.05
CA ARG A 30 4.00 -3.26 6.86
C ARG A 30 4.14 -2.87 8.33
N LEU A 31 5.29 -3.10 8.93
CA LEU A 31 5.54 -2.74 10.33
C LEU A 31 5.55 -1.22 10.53
N GLY A 32 6.19 -0.49 9.61
CA GLY A 32 6.28 0.96 9.67
C GLY A 32 4.94 1.65 9.50
N SER A 33 4.12 1.20 8.53
CA SER A 33 2.77 1.76 8.34
C SER A 33 1.88 1.47 9.55
N GLY A 34 1.89 0.24 10.09
CA GLY A 34 1.14 -0.11 11.29
C GLY A 34 1.49 0.81 12.46
N TYR A 35 2.78 0.97 12.76
CA TYR A 35 3.24 1.87 13.82
C TYR A 35 2.83 3.33 13.57
N LEU A 36 2.99 3.85 12.36
CA LEU A 36 2.64 5.23 12.02
C LEU A 36 1.12 5.48 12.07
N LEU A 37 0.29 4.50 11.76
CA LEU A 37 -1.17 4.60 11.81
C LEU A 37 -1.70 4.78 13.24
N ASP A 38 -0.97 4.33 14.26
CA ASP A 38 -1.34 4.53 15.66
C ASP A 38 -1.16 5.98 16.13
N TYR A 39 -0.22 6.72 15.52
CA TYR A 39 0.15 8.07 15.94
C TYR A 39 -0.28 9.16 14.97
N PHE A 40 -0.44 8.84 13.69
CA PHE A 40 -0.69 9.83 12.64
C PHE A 40 -2.01 9.58 11.92
N PHE A 41 -2.50 10.64 11.28
CA PHE A 41 -3.70 10.60 10.45
C PHE A 41 -3.47 9.68 9.23
N ALA A 42 -4.28 8.61 9.09
CA ALA A 42 -4.05 7.56 8.09
C ALA A 42 -3.90 8.06 6.64
N PRO A 43 -4.68 9.04 6.13
CA PRO A 43 -4.45 9.57 4.80
C PRO A 43 -3.05 10.16 4.60
N ARG A 44 -2.44 10.76 5.63
CA ARG A 44 -1.05 11.27 5.54
C ARG A 44 -0.04 10.13 5.51
N VAL A 45 -0.26 9.09 6.29
CA VAL A 45 0.56 7.86 6.26
C VAL A 45 0.47 7.21 4.89
N ALA A 46 -0.75 7.07 4.33
CA ALA A 46 -0.95 6.54 2.99
C ALA A 46 -0.21 7.38 1.92
N ILE A 47 -0.31 8.71 1.99
CA ILE A 47 0.38 9.61 1.06
C ILE A 47 1.90 9.44 1.15
N LEU A 48 2.46 9.22 2.33
CA LEU A 48 3.89 8.98 2.51
C LEU A 48 4.34 7.70 1.79
N PHE A 49 3.68 6.58 2.05
CA PHE A 49 4.06 5.28 1.47
C PHE A 49 3.76 5.20 -0.03
N TYR A 50 2.60 5.68 -0.47
CA TYR A 50 2.23 5.68 -1.89
C TYR A 50 3.01 6.73 -2.68
N GLY A 51 3.42 7.82 -2.04
CA GLY A 51 4.35 8.79 -2.60
C GLY A 51 5.73 8.18 -2.84
N ALA A 52 6.23 7.39 -1.88
CA ALA A 52 7.47 6.63 -2.04
C ALA A 52 7.37 5.63 -3.21
N THR A 53 6.26 4.88 -3.31
CA THR A 53 5.99 3.99 -4.46
C THR A 53 5.96 4.74 -5.78
N THR A 54 5.28 5.89 -5.83
CA THR A 54 5.20 6.73 -7.04
C THR A 54 6.58 7.20 -7.47
N LEU A 55 7.42 7.59 -6.54
CA LEU A 55 8.81 7.96 -6.80
C LEU A 55 9.60 6.76 -7.34
N GLY A 56 9.46 5.58 -6.74
CA GLY A 56 10.07 4.35 -7.22
C GLY A 56 9.66 4.00 -8.65
N LEU A 57 8.36 4.08 -8.96
CA LEU A 57 7.84 3.86 -10.31
C LEU A 57 8.38 4.90 -11.31
N ALA A 58 8.45 6.17 -10.92
CA ALA A 58 9.01 7.23 -11.76
C ALA A 58 10.51 7.02 -12.04
N MET A 59 11.28 6.55 -11.06
CA MET A 59 12.68 6.18 -11.26
C MET A 59 12.84 5.01 -12.24
N LEU A 60 11.96 4.00 -12.17
CA LEU A 60 11.93 2.90 -13.12
C LEU A 60 11.50 3.38 -14.52
N TRP A 61 10.50 4.26 -14.59
CA TRP A 61 10.07 4.84 -15.87
C TRP A 61 11.19 5.66 -16.53
N ALA A 62 11.95 6.43 -15.75
CA ALA A 62 13.09 7.20 -16.25
C ALA A 62 14.27 6.32 -16.75
N GLY A 63 14.11 5.00 -16.80
CA GLY A 63 15.09 4.08 -17.37
C GLY A 63 16.35 3.90 -16.53
N ARG A 64 16.32 4.26 -15.26
CA ARG A 64 17.49 4.13 -14.40
C ARG A 64 17.80 2.67 -14.10
N SER A 65 19.08 2.31 -14.29
CA SER A 65 19.62 0.97 -14.05
C SER A 65 20.66 1.00 -12.90
N GLY A 66 21.08 -0.16 -12.43
CA GLY A 66 22.05 -0.28 -11.34
C GLY A 66 21.48 0.13 -9.97
N THR A 67 22.27 0.83 -9.16
CA THR A 67 21.88 1.25 -7.79
C THR A 67 20.57 2.03 -7.72
N PRO A 68 20.24 2.97 -8.63
CA PRO A 68 18.95 3.64 -8.63
C PRO A 68 17.76 2.70 -8.83
N ALA A 69 17.92 1.63 -9.62
CA ALA A 69 16.86 0.64 -9.83
C ALA A 69 16.61 -0.21 -8.56
N LEU A 70 17.65 -0.51 -7.80
CA LEU A 70 17.52 -1.18 -6.50
C LEU A 70 16.79 -0.28 -5.48
N ALA A 71 17.14 1.00 -5.43
CA ALA A 71 16.43 1.97 -4.59
C ALA A 71 14.96 2.11 -5.00
N ALA A 72 14.65 2.14 -6.30
CA ALA A 72 13.29 2.15 -6.80
C ALA A 72 12.51 0.89 -6.38
N SER A 73 13.14 -0.29 -6.43
CA SER A 73 12.53 -1.55 -5.98
C SER A 73 12.21 -1.52 -4.49
N PHE A 74 13.10 -0.97 -3.67
CA PHE A 74 12.85 -0.80 -2.24
C PHE A 74 11.66 0.15 -1.98
N LEU A 75 11.58 1.30 -2.67
CA LEU A 75 10.49 2.25 -2.52
C LEU A 75 9.13 1.65 -2.93
N VAL A 76 9.10 0.86 -4.00
CA VAL A 76 7.89 0.14 -4.42
C VAL A 76 7.48 -0.90 -3.36
N GLY A 77 8.44 -1.66 -2.83
CA GLY A 77 8.19 -2.65 -1.77
C GLY A 77 7.61 -2.04 -0.50
N LEU A 78 8.07 -0.84 -0.10
CA LEU A 78 7.53 -0.11 1.05
C LEU A 78 6.03 0.15 0.92
N GLY A 79 5.58 0.65 -0.25
CA GLY A 79 4.16 0.90 -0.49
C GLY A 79 3.33 -0.37 -0.52
N MET A 80 3.82 -1.42 -1.20
CA MET A 80 3.15 -2.73 -1.20
C MET A 80 2.94 -3.28 0.22
N GLY A 81 3.90 -3.04 1.13
CA GLY A 81 3.77 -3.41 2.53
C GLY A 81 2.68 -2.64 3.27
N ALA A 82 2.49 -1.37 2.94
CA ALA A 82 1.56 -0.49 3.65
C ALA A 82 0.10 -0.55 3.15
N GLU A 83 -0.16 -1.15 1.98
CA GLU A 83 -1.47 -1.06 1.30
C GLU A 83 -2.61 -1.63 2.13
N VAL A 84 -2.48 -2.87 2.59
CA VAL A 84 -3.58 -3.59 3.26
C VAL A 84 -3.86 -3.00 4.64
N GLU A 85 -2.82 -2.66 5.40
CA GLU A 85 -2.94 -2.04 6.71
C GLU A 85 -3.63 -0.67 6.63
N THR A 86 -3.17 0.16 5.69
CA THR A 86 -3.71 1.51 5.49
C THR A 86 -5.17 1.45 5.04
N MET A 87 -5.50 0.52 4.12
CA MET A 87 -6.85 0.30 3.63
C MET A 87 -7.78 -0.15 4.77
N GLY A 88 -7.39 -1.17 5.54
CA GLY A 88 -8.18 -1.68 6.66
C GLY A 88 -8.40 -0.62 7.73
N TYR A 89 -7.35 0.11 8.11
CA TYR A 89 -7.44 1.18 9.09
C TYR A 89 -8.38 2.30 8.62
N MET A 90 -8.22 2.80 7.39
CA MET A 90 -9.08 3.85 6.84
C MET A 90 -10.55 3.41 6.77
N ILE A 91 -10.83 2.18 6.32
CA ILE A 91 -12.20 1.66 6.25
C ILE A 91 -12.84 1.64 7.63
N SER A 92 -12.13 1.21 8.67
CA SER A 92 -12.65 1.22 10.04
C SER A 92 -12.99 2.63 10.55
N ARG A 93 -12.20 3.65 10.12
CA ARG A 93 -12.37 5.04 10.56
C ARG A 93 -13.42 5.83 9.77
N TYR A 94 -13.63 5.48 8.51
CA TYR A 94 -14.61 6.19 7.66
C TYR A 94 -15.98 5.51 7.62
N PHE A 95 -16.04 4.18 7.75
CA PHE A 95 -17.29 3.40 7.66
C PHE A 95 -17.72 2.78 9.00
N GLY A 96 -16.83 2.77 9.99
CA GLY A 96 -17.09 2.16 11.30
C GLY A 96 -16.98 0.63 11.29
N LEU A 97 -16.91 0.03 12.49
CA LEU A 97 -16.73 -1.40 12.65
C LEU A 97 -17.94 -2.22 12.20
N ARG A 98 -19.14 -1.64 12.26
CA ARG A 98 -20.39 -2.33 11.88
C ARG A 98 -20.47 -2.66 10.39
N ALA A 99 -19.92 -1.80 9.53
CA ALA A 99 -19.89 -1.99 8.08
C ALA A 99 -18.53 -2.49 7.57
N PHE A 100 -17.57 -2.73 8.50
CA PHE A 100 -16.19 -3.02 8.16
C PHE A 100 -16.04 -4.22 7.22
N GLY A 101 -16.66 -5.35 7.54
CA GLY A 101 -16.52 -6.58 6.75
C GLY A 101 -16.96 -6.41 5.29
N THR A 102 -18.12 -5.76 5.07
CA THR A 102 -18.62 -5.52 3.72
C THR A 102 -17.77 -4.50 2.97
N ALA A 103 -17.43 -3.38 3.61
CA ALA A 103 -16.63 -2.33 2.98
C ALA A 103 -15.19 -2.81 2.67
N PHE A 104 -14.57 -3.54 3.60
CA PHE A 104 -13.25 -4.11 3.39
C PHE A 104 -13.26 -5.19 2.30
N GLY A 105 -14.27 -6.07 2.30
CA GLY A 105 -14.39 -7.12 1.28
C GLY A 105 -14.53 -6.54 -0.12
N LEU A 106 -15.35 -5.49 -0.30
CA LEU A 106 -15.49 -4.80 -1.58
C LEU A 106 -14.19 -4.10 -2.01
N ALA A 107 -13.55 -3.38 -1.10
CA ALA A 107 -12.30 -2.68 -1.39
C ALA A 107 -11.17 -3.67 -1.71
N PHE A 108 -11.06 -4.75 -0.94
CA PHE A 108 -10.06 -5.79 -1.17
C PHE A 108 -10.31 -6.57 -2.46
N GLY A 109 -11.59 -6.85 -2.78
CA GLY A 109 -11.98 -7.45 -4.06
C GLY A 109 -11.59 -6.56 -5.25
N ALA A 110 -11.87 -5.26 -5.16
CA ALA A 110 -11.46 -4.29 -6.17
C ALA A 110 -9.92 -4.22 -6.30
N PHE A 111 -9.20 -4.26 -5.19
CA PHE A 111 -7.74 -4.30 -5.15
C PHE A 111 -7.19 -5.55 -5.87
N MET A 112 -7.74 -6.72 -5.61
CA MET A 112 -7.35 -7.97 -6.27
C MET A 112 -7.62 -7.92 -7.79
N LEU A 113 -8.80 -7.43 -8.20
CA LEU A 113 -9.14 -7.27 -9.61
C LEU A 113 -8.23 -6.26 -10.32
N ALA A 114 -7.94 -5.13 -9.66
CA ALA A 114 -7.01 -4.14 -10.18
C ALA A 114 -5.59 -4.71 -10.33
N GLY A 115 -5.14 -5.52 -9.38
CA GLY A 115 -3.85 -6.22 -9.46
C GLY A 115 -3.79 -7.17 -10.67
N ALA A 116 -4.81 -7.99 -10.87
CA ALA A 116 -4.91 -8.87 -12.02
C ALA A 116 -4.94 -8.10 -13.36
N ALA A 117 -5.76 -7.05 -13.43
CA ALA A 117 -5.82 -6.15 -14.59
C ALA A 117 -4.47 -5.47 -14.85
N GLY A 118 -3.75 -5.07 -13.80
CA GLY A 118 -2.43 -4.46 -13.90
C GLY A 118 -1.40 -5.36 -14.57
N VAL A 119 -1.41 -6.65 -14.25
CA VAL A 119 -0.52 -7.64 -14.91
C VAL A 119 -0.88 -7.79 -16.38
N LEU A 120 -2.15 -7.86 -16.72
CA LEU A 120 -2.63 -7.96 -18.11
C LEU A 120 -2.27 -6.70 -18.91
N LEU A 121 -2.50 -5.52 -18.34
CA LEU A 121 -2.16 -4.24 -18.97
C LEU A 121 -0.65 -4.08 -19.21
N MET A 122 0.17 -4.61 -18.29
CA MET A 122 1.61 -4.60 -18.46
C MET A 122 2.06 -5.51 -19.61
N GLY A 123 1.47 -6.71 -19.71
CA GLY A 123 1.74 -7.65 -20.81
C GLY A 123 1.28 -7.12 -22.16
N GLU A 124 0.01 -6.71 -22.26
CA GLU A 124 -0.58 -6.13 -23.48
C GLU A 124 0.18 -4.88 -23.95
N GLY A 125 0.59 -4.02 -22.97
CA GLY A 125 1.37 -2.83 -23.26
C GLY A 125 2.74 -3.17 -23.83
N TYR A 126 3.39 -4.22 -23.33
CA TYR A 126 4.66 -4.68 -23.91
C TYR A 126 4.47 -5.26 -25.31
N ASP A 127 3.45 -6.07 -25.53
CA ASP A 127 3.17 -6.69 -26.83
C ASP A 127 2.89 -5.64 -27.92
N ARG A 128 2.20 -4.54 -27.56
CA ARG A 128 1.87 -3.46 -28.50
C ARG A 128 3.00 -2.47 -28.76
N PHE A 129 3.73 -2.11 -27.71
CA PHE A 129 4.71 -1.01 -27.78
C PHE A 129 6.16 -1.48 -27.75
N HIS A 130 6.40 -2.79 -27.58
CA HIS A 130 7.73 -3.39 -27.37
C HIS A 130 8.56 -2.64 -26.32
N SER A 131 7.87 -2.07 -25.33
CA SER A 131 8.47 -1.28 -24.24
C SER A 131 7.56 -1.22 -23.04
N TYR A 132 8.13 -1.29 -21.84
CA TYR A 132 7.40 -1.08 -20.58
C TYR A 132 7.16 0.39 -20.23
N ASN A 133 7.70 1.34 -21.01
CA ASN A 133 7.61 2.76 -20.69
C ASN A 133 6.18 3.30 -20.71
N VAL A 134 5.36 2.87 -21.69
CA VAL A 134 3.96 3.31 -21.81
C VAL A 134 3.10 2.79 -20.64
N PRO A 135 3.09 1.47 -20.33
CA PRO A 135 2.38 0.97 -19.16
C PRO A 135 2.85 1.61 -17.84
N LEU A 136 4.17 1.78 -17.65
CA LEU A 136 4.73 2.43 -16.46
C LEU A 136 4.26 3.88 -16.31
N ALA A 137 4.20 4.65 -17.39
CA ALA A 137 3.67 6.00 -17.38
C ALA A 137 2.20 6.01 -16.96
N GLY A 138 1.40 5.06 -17.45
CA GLY A 138 0.01 4.89 -17.05
C GLY A 138 -0.14 4.60 -15.55
N PHE A 139 0.67 3.70 -15.00
CA PHE A 139 0.67 3.41 -13.57
C PHE A 139 1.15 4.59 -12.72
N CYS A 140 2.17 5.33 -13.16
CA CYS A 140 2.58 6.57 -12.49
C CYS A 140 1.42 7.58 -12.46
N GLY A 141 0.71 7.76 -13.56
CA GLY A 141 -0.46 8.65 -13.64
C GLY A 141 -1.58 8.20 -12.69
N ALA A 142 -1.89 6.90 -12.65
CA ALA A 142 -2.87 6.35 -11.71
C ALA A 142 -2.48 6.56 -10.25
N MET A 143 -1.19 6.39 -9.90
CA MET A 143 -0.69 6.63 -8.54
C MET A 143 -0.77 8.12 -8.16
N VAL A 144 -0.44 9.03 -9.08
CA VAL A 144 -0.59 10.47 -8.83
C VAL A 144 -2.07 10.83 -8.61
N LEU A 145 -2.98 10.27 -9.41
CA LEU A 145 -4.42 10.46 -9.20
C LEU A 145 -4.86 9.93 -7.83
N ALA A 146 -4.39 8.74 -7.43
CA ALA A 146 -4.69 8.17 -6.11
C ALA A 146 -4.19 9.08 -4.98
N LEU A 147 -2.97 9.63 -5.09
CA LEU A 147 -2.44 10.58 -4.11
C LEU A 147 -3.27 11.86 -4.03
N LEU A 148 -3.72 12.39 -5.16
CA LEU A 148 -4.60 13.56 -5.21
C LEU A 148 -5.96 13.26 -4.55
N LEU A 149 -6.55 12.10 -4.79
CA LEU A 149 -7.80 11.68 -4.14
C LEU A 149 -7.61 11.51 -2.63
N LEU A 150 -6.53 10.87 -2.19
CA LEU A 150 -6.20 10.72 -0.78
C LEU A 150 -6.00 12.07 -0.08
N SER A 151 -5.37 13.04 -0.75
CA SER A 151 -5.17 14.38 -0.20
C SER A 151 -6.49 15.15 0.04
N ARG A 152 -7.57 14.75 -0.64
CA ARG A 152 -8.91 15.33 -0.50
C ARG A 152 -9.76 14.64 0.57
N LEU A 153 -9.26 13.55 1.20
CA LEU A 153 -9.98 12.92 2.30
C LEU A 153 -10.02 13.85 3.51
N GLY A 154 -11.24 14.12 3.97
CA GLY A 154 -11.51 14.92 5.15
C GLY A 154 -11.31 14.16 6.47
N PRO A 155 -11.71 14.75 7.61
CA PRO A 155 -11.58 14.12 8.93
C PRO A 155 -12.38 12.82 9.03
N TYR A 156 -11.99 11.95 9.95
CA TYR A 156 -12.69 10.68 10.20
C TYR A 156 -14.14 10.92 10.62
N ARG A 157 -15.03 10.04 10.15
CA ARG A 157 -16.45 10.04 10.58
C ARG A 157 -16.64 9.32 11.92
N TYR A 158 -15.82 8.29 12.18
CA TYR A 158 -15.87 7.51 13.42
C TYR A 158 -14.56 7.70 14.19
N GLY A 159 -14.65 8.46 15.30
CA GLY A 159 -13.53 8.60 16.24
C GLY A 159 -13.26 7.29 16.98
N VAL A 160 -12.08 7.18 17.62
CA VAL A 160 -11.90 6.20 18.70
C VAL A 160 -12.69 6.74 19.89
N THR A 161 -13.91 6.28 20.07
CA THR A 161 -14.49 6.29 21.40
C THR A 161 -13.63 5.34 22.22
N ARG A 162 -12.70 5.87 23.03
CA ARG A 162 -12.28 5.13 24.21
C ARG A 162 -13.55 5.01 25.05
N GLU A 163 -14.28 3.92 24.86
CA GLU A 163 -15.15 3.45 25.92
C GLU A 163 -14.20 3.13 27.07
N VAL A 164 -14.05 4.10 27.96
CA VAL A 164 -13.59 3.82 29.30
C VAL A 164 -14.66 2.87 29.84
N SER A 165 -14.34 1.56 29.81
CA SER A 165 -15.20 0.58 30.46
C SER A 165 -15.53 1.13 31.84
N PRO A 166 -16.83 1.26 32.22
CA PRO A 166 -17.17 1.71 33.56
C PRO A 166 -16.43 0.81 34.56
N PRO A 167 -15.94 1.36 35.67
CA PRO A 167 -15.29 0.54 36.68
C PRO A 167 -16.17 -0.66 36.98
N LEU A 168 -15.59 -1.87 36.93
CA LEU A 168 -16.31 -3.08 37.30
C LEU A 168 -16.91 -2.85 38.69
N GLU A 169 -18.24 -2.84 38.78
CA GLU A 169 -18.88 -2.79 40.06
C GLU A 169 -18.35 -3.96 40.91
N PRO A 170 -17.95 -3.70 42.16
CA PRO A 170 -17.46 -4.79 43.00
C PRO A 170 -18.59 -5.81 43.14
N VAL A 171 -18.26 -7.04 42.77
CA VAL A 171 -19.14 -8.20 42.92
C VAL A 171 -19.58 -8.23 44.40
N GLN A 172 -20.84 -7.90 44.67
CA GLN A 172 -21.41 -8.07 46.01
C GLN A 172 -21.45 -9.57 46.28
N VAL A 173 -20.48 -10.04 47.02
CA VAL A 173 -20.53 -11.39 47.60
C VAL A 173 -21.66 -11.38 48.61
N SER A 174 -22.83 -11.90 48.23
CA SER A 174 -23.90 -12.21 49.14
C SER A 174 -23.39 -13.21 50.18
N SER A 175 -23.08 -12.74 51.37
CA SER A 175 -22.90 -13.59 52.56
C SER A 175 -24.26 -14.13 52.97
N GLY A 176 -24.66 -15.26 52.38
CA GLY A 176 -25.79 -16.04 52.86
C GLY A 176 -25.43 -16.65 54.19
N ALA A 177 -26.12 -16.20 55.23
CA ALA A 177 -26.18 -16.87 56.52
C ALA A 177 -27.11 -18.08 56.47
#